data_d5b4313c6f0e6f3dfd96596888cd9f12
#
_entry.id   d5b4313c6f0e6f3dfd96596888cd9f12
#
_cell.length_a   1.000
_cell.length_b   1.000
_cell.length_c   1.000
_cell.angle_alpha   90.00
_cell.angle_beta   90.00
_cell.angle_gamma   90.00
#
_symmetry.space_group_name_H-M   'P 1'
#
loop_
_entity.id
_entity.type
_entity.pdbx_description
1 polymer ?
#
loop_
_entity_poly.entity_id
_entity_poly.type
_entity_poly.pdbx_seq_one_letter_code
_entity_poly.pdbx_strand_id
1 'polypeptide(L)'
;MNFTSFLENGRLTVALTGEIDHHCAKKYILAITAKIEAYTPDLCVLDFRDVTFMDSSGIAVVINALRNMNKIEGKLILTDITSQPMRVFRASGIDKLVEIKEAVS
;
A
#
# COMPACT_ATOMS: atom_id res chain seq x y z
N MET A 1 -0.94 -13.87 5.97
CA MET A 1 -1.33 -12.51 5.55
C MET A 1 -1.99 -11.81 6.70
N ASN A 2 -1.36 -10.75 7.16
CA ASN A 2 -1.92 -9.92 8.22
C ASN A 2 -1.81 -8.45 7.86
N PHE A 3 -2.81 -7.69 8.25
CA PHE A 3 -2.73 -6.24 8.17
C PHE A 3 -3.63 -5.65 9.24
N THR A 4 -3.29 -4.42 9.64
CA THR A 4 -4.13 -3.61 10.51
C THR A 4 -4.45 -2.33 9.77
N SER A 5 -5.57 -1.73 10.09
CA SER A 5 -5.93 -0.47 9.47
C SER A 5 -6.66 0.42 10.47
N PHE A 6 -6.54 1.73 10.28
CA PHE A 6 -7.33 2.68 11.02
C PHE A 6 -7.58 3.92 10.17
N LEU A 7 -8.68 4.58 10.47
CA LEU A 7 -9.10 5.79 9.79
C LEU A 7 -9.11 6.93 10.80
N GLU A 8 -8.45 8.04 10.45
CA GLU A 8 -8.40 9.22 11.31
C GLU A 8 -8.30 10.48 10.45
N ASN A 9 -9.24 11.38 10.64
CA ASN A 9 -9.26 12.67 9.94
C ASN A 9 -9.11 12.56 8.42
N GLY A 10 -9.84 11.63 7.82
CA GLY A 10 -9.81 11.42 6.37
C GLY A 10 -8.59 10.64 5.87
N ARG A 11 -7.73 10.18 6.78
CA ARG A 11 -6.55 9.38 6.42
C ARG A 11 -6.76 7.93 6.80
N LEU A 12 -6.72 7.05 5.80
CA LEU A 12 -6.75 5.62 5.99
C LEU A 12 -5.31 5.10 6.00
N THR A 13 -4.88 4.52 7.10
CA THR A 13 -3.57 3.89 7.19
C THR A 13 -3.73 2.38 7.22
N VAL A 14 -3.01 1.68 6.35
CA VAL A 14 -3.02 0.23 6.29
C VAL A 14 -1.59 -0.24 6.50
N ALA A 15 -1.35 -0.96 7.59
CA ALA A 15 -0.05 -1.55 7.88
C ALA A 15 -0.05 -3.00 7.41
N LEU A 16 0.83 -3.32 6.47
CA LEU A 16 0.97 -4.66 5.90
C LEU A 16 2.07 -5.40 6.66
N THR A 17 1.93 -6.72 6.82
CA THR A 17 2.91 -7.51 7.55
C THR A 17 3.24 -8.81 6.82
N GLY A 18 4.46 -9.29 7.03
CA GLY A 18 4.91 -10.57 6.51
C GLY A 18 5.30 -10.52 5.05
N GLU A 19 5.10 -11.63 4.36
CA GLU A 19 5.45 -11.76 2.95
C GLU A 19 4.27 -11.34 2.07
N ILE A 20 4.57 -10.61 1.01
CA ILE A 20 3.56 -10.25 0.00
C ILE A 20 3.92 -10.98 -1.29
N ASP A 21 3.32 -12.13 -1.48
CA ASP A 21 3.50 -12.96 -2.67
C ASP A 21 2.17 -13.11 -3.41
N HIS A 22 2.17 -13.87 -4.51
CA HIS A 22 0.95 -14.02 -5.32
C HIS A 22 -0.17 -14.76 -4.59
N HIS A 23 0.14 -15.51 -3.53
CA HIS A 23 -0.89 -16.21 -2.75
C HIS A 23 -1.73 -15.25 -1.91
N CYS A 24 -1.13 -14.16 -1.42
CA CYS A 24 -1.82 -13.23 -0.55
C CYS A 24 -2.13 -11.88 -1.21
N ALA A 25 -1.52 -11.57 -2.36
CA ALA A 25 -1.72 -10.28 -3.02
C ALA A 25 -3.19 -9.99 -3.32
N LYS A 26 -3.93 -10.98 -3.84
CA LYS A 26 -5.35 -10.80 -4.14
C LYS A 26 -6.16 -10.45 -2.90
N LYS A 27 -5.86 -11.06 -1.77
CA LYS A 27 -6.56 -10.77 -0.51
C LYS A 27 -6.27 -9.36 -0.04
N TYR A 28 -5.04 -8.90 -0.17
CA TYR A 28 -4.69 -7.51 0.14
C TYR A 28 -5.42 -6.53 -0.77
N ILE A 29 -5.45 -6.83 -2.08
CA ILE A 29 -6.15 -5.98 -3.05
C ILE A 29 -7.62 -5.85 -2.67
N LEU A 30 -8.29 -6.96 -2.40
CA LEU A 30 -9.71 -6.95 -2.05
C LEU A 30 -9.97 -6.20 -0.74
N ALA A 31 -9.14 -6.44 0.27
CA ALA A 31 -9.31 -5.80 1.58
C ALA A 31 -9.09 -4.29 1.51
N ILE A 32 -8.03 -3.86 0.83
CA ILE A 32 -7.72 -2.44 0.70
C ILE A 32 -8.79 -1.74 -0.14
N THR A 33 -9.20 -2.36 -1.25
CA THR A 33 -10.27 -1.82 -2.10
C THR A 33 -11.56 -1.61 -1.31
N ALA A 34 -11.96 -2.61 -0.52
CA ALA A 34 -13.18 -2.52 0.28
C ALA A 34 -13.12 -1.35 1.28
N LYS A 35 -11.96 -1.13 1.90
CA LYS A 35 -11.80 -0.03 2.84
C LYS A 35 -11.81 1.33 2.16
N ILE A 36 -11.17 1.46 1.02
CA ILE A 36 -11.18 2.71 0.26
C ILE A 36 -12.59 3.04 -0.19
N GLU A 37 -13.33 2.05 -0.69
CA GLU A 37 -14.71 2.25 -1.11
C GLU A 37 -15.64 2.61 0.04
N ALA A 38 -15.44 1.98 1.20
CA ALA A 38 -16.28 2.22 2.38
C ALA A 38 -16.03 3.59 3.00
N TYR A 39 -14.79 4.02 3.07
CA TYR A 39 -14.41 5.21 3.82
C TYR A 39 -14.15 6.43 2.94
N THR A 40 -13.92 6.24 1.65
CA THR A 40 -13.57 7.32 0.70
C THR A 40 -12.58 8.32 1.31
N PRO A 41 -11.41 7.84 1.76
CA PRO A 41 -10.45 8.73 2.45
C PRO A 41 -9.84 9.74 1.48
N ASP A 42 -9.37 10.86 2.02
CA ASP A 42 -8.62 11.85 1.25
C ASP A 42 -7.20 11.36 0.98
N LEU A 43 -6.67 10.58 1.92
CA LEU A 43 -5.31 10.04 1.85
C LEU A 43 -5.31 8.59 2.29
N CYS A 44 -4.63 7.73 1.53
CA CYS A 44 -4.36 6.36 1.93
C CYS A 44 -2.86 6.19 2.12
N VAL A 45 -2.47 5.67 3.27
CA VAL A 45 -1.07 5.37 3.58
C VAL A 45 -0.92 3.86 3.69
N LEU A 46 -0.02 3.29 2.90
CA LEU A 46 0.35 1.89 3.03
C LEU A 46 1.71 1.83 3.72
N ASP A 47 1.72 1.24 4.90
CA ASP A 47 2.92 1.13 5.74
C ASP A 47 3.55 -0.26 5.52
N PHE A 48 4.81 -0.26 5.06
CA PHE A 48 5.54 -1.48 4.71
C PHE A 48 6.61 -1.85 5.76
N ARG A 49 6.57 -1.20 6.92
CA ARG A 49 7.60 -1.44 7.96
C ARG A 49 7.81 -2.91 8.29
N ASP A 50 6.71 -3.65 8.42
CA ASP A 50 6.73 -5.05 8.84
C ASP A 50 6.65 -6.03 7.68
N VAL A 51 6.81 -5.56 6.45
CA VAL A 51 6.89 -6.43 5.27
C VAL A 51 8.29 -7.01 5.20
N THR A 52 8.39 -8.35 5.29
CA THR A 52 9.67 -9.04 5.33
C THR A 52 10.17 -9.43 3.94
N PHE A 53 9.25 -9.62 3.00
CA PHE A 53 9.58 -9.98 1.62
C PHE A 53 8.43 -9.59 0.71
N MET A 54 8.76 -9.21 -0.52
CA MET A 54 7.74 -8.91 -1.53
C MET A 54 8.24 -9.34 -2.90
N ASP A 55 7.40 -10.08 -3.63
CA ASP A 55 7.66 -10.34 -5.05
C ASP A 55 6.88 -9.33 -5.90
N SER A 56 6.90 -9.51 -7.22
CA SER A 56 6.25 -8.58 -8.14
C SER A 56 4.73 -8.48 -7.95
N SER A 57 4.11 -9.44 -7.27
CA SER A 57 2.68 -9.37 -6.96
C SER A 57 2.34 -8.19 -6.06
N GLY A 58 3.28 -7.74 -5.23
CA GLY A 58 3.10 -6.57 -4.39
C GLY A 58 2.92 -5.29 -5.19
N ILE A 59 3.46 -5.25 -6.41
CA ILE A 59 3.25 -4.11 -7.31
C ILE A 59 1.77 -3.99 -7.67
N ALA A 60 1.09 -5.11 -7.91
CA ALA A 60 -0.34 -5.11 -8.22
C ALA A 60 -1.15 -4.56 -7.03
N VAL A 61 -0.75 -4.85 -5.81
CA VAL A 61 -1.41 -4.31 -4.61
C VAL A 61 -1.35 -2.78 -4.64
N VAL A 62 -0.17 -2.24 -4.87
CA VAL A 62 0.02 -0.78 -4.91
C VAL A 62 -0.72 -0.14 -6.08
N ILE A 63 -0.64 -0.73 -7.28
CA ILE A 63 -1.33 -0.19 -8.46
C ILE A 63 -2.83 -0.15 -8.25
N ASN A 64 -3.41 -1.20 -7.67
CA ASN A 64 -4.85 -1.23 -7.39
C ASN A 64 -5.25 -0.16 -6.37
N ALA A 65 -4.45 0.02 -5.32
CA ALA A 65 -4.71 1.08 -4.34
C ALA A 65 -4.63 2.45 -5.00
N LEU A 66 -3.64 2.65 -5.86
CA LEU A 66 -3.48 3.92 -6.58
C LEU A 66 -4.69 4.21 -7.47
N ARG A 67 -5.15 3.22 -8.24
CA ARG A 67 -6.32 3.39 -9.09
C ARG A 67 -7.58 3.74 -8.28
N ASN A 68 -7.78 3.05 -7.17
CA ASN A 68 -8.95 3.30 -6.32
C ASN A 68 -8.89 4.69 -5.70
N MET A 69 -7.72 5.13 -5.27
CA MET A 69 -7.58 6.48 -4.72
C MET A 69 -7.74 7.55 -5.80
N ASN A 70 -7.26 7.31 -7.02
CA ASN A 70 -7.45 8.25 -8.13
C ASN A 70 -8.92 8.41 -8.48
N LYS A 71 -9.72 7.35 -8.39
CA LYS A 71 -11.16 7.42 -8.69
C LYS A 71 -11.91 8.36 -7.75
N ILE A 72 -11.43 8.51 -6.53
CA ILE A 72 -12.06 9.39 -5.54
C ILE A 72 -11.26 10.69 -5.34
N GLU A 73 -10.32 10.94 -6.24
CA GLU A 73 -9.48 12.15 -6.22
C GLU A 73 -8.67 12.29 -4.93
N GLY A 74 -8.31 11.15 -4.34
CA GLY A 74 -7.47 11.10 -3.16
C GLY A 74 -6.02 10.85 -3.50
N LYS A 75 -5.20 10.71 -2.47
CA LYS A 75 -3.76 10.56 -2.60
C LYS A 75 -3.30 9.25 -1.96
N LEU A 76 -2.32 8.60 -2.55
CA LEU A 76 -1.68 7.40 -2.02
C LEU A 76 -0.23 7.70 -1.65
N ILE A 77 0.17 7.27 -0.45
CA ILE A 77 1.55 7.38 0.01
C ILE A 77 1.99 6.01 0.52
N LEU A 78 3.21 5.61 0.18
CA LEU A 78 3.85 4.41 0.74
C LEU A 78 4.88 4.86 1.76
N THR A 79 4.93 4.18 2.92
CA THR A 79 5.86 4.54 3.98
C THR A 79 6.66 3.34 4.47
N ASP A 80 7.83 3.62 5.02
CA ASP A 80 8.65 2.64 5.75
C ASP A 80 9.02 1.41 4.93
N ILE A 81 9.29 1.60 3.65
CA ILE A 81 9.62 0.50 2.76
C ILE A 81 11.02 0.00 3.09
N THR A 82 11.13 -1.29 3.45
CA THR A 82 12.41 -1.93 3.72
C THR A 82 13.16 -2.21 2.42
N SER A 83 14.44 -2.61 2.53
CA SER A 83 15.32 -2.63 1.35
C SER A 83 14.89 -3.59 0.25
N GLN A 84 14.39 -4.77 0.58
CA GLN A 84 14.01 -5.74 -0.45
C GLN A 84 12.76 -5.30 -1.22
N PRO A 85 11.65 -4.91 -0.57
CA PRO A 85 10.52 -4.34 -1.31
C PRO A 85 10.90 -3.09 -2.10
N MET A 86 11.78 -2.25 -1.57
CA MET A 86 12.21 -1.04 -2.29
C MET A 86 12.90 -1.40 -3.61
N ARG A 87 13.71 -2.45 -3.63
CA ARG A 87 14.35 -2.89 -4.88
C ARG A 87 13.31 -3.32 -5.92
N VAL A 88 12.23 -3.99 -5.47
CA VAL A 88 11.14 -4.38 -6.37
C VAL A 88 10.43 -3.15 -6.93
N PHE A 89 10.11 -2.18 -6.09
CA PHE A 89 9.45 -0.95 -6.54
C PHE A 89 10.32 -0.17 -7.50
N ARG A 90 11.61 -0.04 -7.24
CA ARG A 90 12.53 0.67 -8.14
C ARG A 90 12.68 -0.03 -9.49
N ALA A 91 12.80 -1.35 -9.47
CA ALA A 91 12.93 -2.12 -10.70
C ALA A 91 11.69 -2.01 -11.59
N SER A 92 10.52 -1.87 -11.00
CA SER A 92 9.26 -1.74 -11.74
C SER A 92 8.95 -0.31 -12.18
N GLY A 93 9.61 0.68 -11.58
CA GLY A 93 9.33 2.09 -11.82
C GLY A 93 8.15 2.64 -11.02
N ILE A 94 7.56 1.85 -10.14
CA ILE A 94 6.39 2.30 -9.36
C ILE A 94 6.75 3.48 -8.45
N ASP A 95 8.01 3.57 -8.03
CA ASP A 95 8.50 4.67 -7.22
C ASP A 95 8.37 6.03 -7.91
N LYS A 96 8.18 6.04 -9.23
CA LYS A 96 7.94 7.26 -10.00
C LYS A 96 6.47 7.62 -10.12
N LEU A 97 5.59 6.68 -9.77
CA LEU A 97 4.14 6.87 -9.91
C LEU A 97 3.46 7.18 -8.59
N VAL A 98 4.05 6.83 -7.48
CA VAL A 98 3.47 7.05 -6.15
C VAL A 98 4.48 7.78 -5.27
N GLU A 99 3.96 8.49 -4.30
CA GLU A 99 4.80 9.16 -3.32
C GLU A 99 5.27 8.17 -2.28
N ILE A 100 6.58 8.16 -2.00
CA ILE A 100 7.18 7.30 -0.99
C ILE A 100 7.80 8.20 0.06
N LYS A 101 7.48 7.93 1.33
CA LYS A 101 8.01 8.68 2.47
C LYS A 101 8.59 7.74 3.50
N GLU A 102 9.58 8.20 4.23
CA GLU A 102 10.05 7.51 5.41
C GLU A 102 9.13 7.84 6.58
N ALA A 103 9.16 6.99 7.60
CA ALA A 103 8.37 7.23 8.79
C ALA A 103 8.74 8.59 9.39
N VAL A 104 7.72 9.34 9.74
CA VAL A 104 7.91 10.54 10.52
C VAL A 104 7.85 10.10 11.99
N SER A 105 8.99 10.13 12.61
CA SER A 105 9.08 9.80 14.03
C SER A 105 8.55 10.95 14.89
#